data_588efa1402a6393dc1fc84cd44f25ffb
#
_entry.id   588efa1402a6393dc1fc84cd44f25ffb
#
_cell.length_a   1.000
_cell.length_b   1.000
_cell.length_c   1.000
_cell.angle_alpha   90.00
_cell.angle_beta   90.00
_cell.angle_gamma   90.00
#
_symmetry.space_group_name_H-M   'P 1'
#
loop_
_entity.id
_entity.type
_entity.pdbx_description
1 polymer ?
#
loop_
_entity_poly.entity_id
_entity_poly.type
_entity_poly.pdbx_seq_one_letter_code
_entity_poly.pdbx_strand_id
1 'polypeptide(L)'
;MFKLLLVSPDKTSLSGLASALSGYGDVDLSWAEYGKEALDIASNNTIDLVITDEWIGDMTGLEFAERLLTVNPRISCASVSQLSPDEFHAASEGLGLMPQLPDQPGREDAEKLLQHLRSLKGLMGDMRVYDTTNK
;
A
#
# COMPACT_ATOMS: atom_id res chain seq x y z
N MET A 1 12.71 8.76 0.96
CA MET A 1 11.73 8.46 2.00
C MET A 1 10.46 7.90 1.38
N PHE A 2 9.96 6.82 1.91
CA PHE A 2 8.72 6.22 1.44
C PHE A 2 7.53 6.89 2.11
N LYS A 3 6.58 7.33 1.31
CA LYS A 3 5.36 7.97 1.82
C LYS A 3 4.22 6.97 1.75
N LEU A 4 3.73 6.57 2.91
CA LEU A 4 2.69 5.57 3.06
C LEU A 4 1.42 6.20 3.62
N LEU A 5 0.29 5.81 3.06
CA LEU A 5 -1.02 6.27 3.52
C LEU A 5 -1.80 5.09 4.05
N LEU A 6 -2.20 5.17 5.30
CA LEU A 6 -3.02 4.15 5.95
C LEU A 6 -4.48 4.59 5.92
N VAL A 7 -5.35 3.71 5.49
CA VAL A 7 -6.77 4.03 5.35
C VAL A 7 -7.61 3.09 6.20
N SER A 8 -8.26 3.63 7.20
CA SER A 8 -9.17 2.86 8.05
C SER A 8 -10.05 3.81 8.86
N PRO A 9 -11.35 3.50 8.99
CA PRO A 9 -12.22 4.26 9.89
C PRO A 9 -11.90 3.99 11.34
N ASP A 10 -11.27 2.85 11.62
CA ASP A 10 -10.85 2.45 12.96
C ASP A 10 -9.35 2.16 12.94
N LYS A 11 -8.57 3.09 13.48
CA LYS A 11 -7.12 2.96 13.47
C LYS A 11 -6.61 1.74 14.20
N THR A 12 -7.43 1.16 15.07
CA THR A 12 -7.05 0.01 15.88
C THR A 12 -6.59 -1.16 15.04
N SER A 13 -7.31 -1.44 13.94
CA SER A 13 -7.00 -2.61 13.12
C SER A 13 -5.64 -2.52 12.43
N LEU A 14 -5.18 -1.31 12.14
CA LEU A 14 -3.88 -1.10 11.50
C LEU A 14 -2.83 -0.56 12.46
N SER A 15 -3.14 -0.46 13.75
CA SER A 15 -2.24 0.15 14.71
C SER A 15 -0.93 -0.62 14.88
N GLY A 16 -0.97 -1.94 14.86
CA GLY A 16 0.23 -2.77 14.95
C GLY A 16 1.17 -2.54 13.78
N LEU A 17 0.57 -2.48 12.58
CA LEU A 17 1.33 -2.22 11.37
C LEU A 17 1.91 -0.81 11.39
N ALA A 18 1.10 0.17 11.78
CA ALA A 18 1.55 1.55 11.84
C ALA A 18 2.70 1.73 12.83
N SER A 19 2.60 1.08 13.98
CA SER A 19 3.64 1.13 14.99
C SER A 19 4.95 0.56 14.45
N ALA A 20 4.87 -0.58 13.77
CA ALA A 20 6.05 -1.20 13.18
C ALA A 20 6.67 -0.32 12.09
N LEU A 21 5.82 0.24 11.22
CA LEU A 21 6.29 1.08 10.12
C LEU A 21 6.92 2.37 10.62
N SER A 22 6.40 2.95 11.68
CA SER A 22 6.93 4.21 12.22
C SER A 22 8.32 4.03 12.84
N GLY A 23 8.74 2.82 13.09
CA GLY A 23 10.08 2.53 13.58
C GLY A 23 11.18 2.63 12.51
N TYR A 24 10.80 2.72 11.25
CA TYR A 24 11.77 2.84 10.15
C TYR A 24 12.00 4.33 9.83
N GLY A 25 13.25 4.73 9.76
CA GLY A 25 13.62 6.12 9.55
C GLY A 25 13.33 6.65 8.16
N ASP A 26 13.10 5.77 7.21
CA ASP A 26 12.83 6.14 5.82
C ASP A 26 11.33 6.05 5.47
N VAL A 27 10.46 6.01 6.47
CA VAL A 27 9.02 5.90 6.27
C VAL A 27 8.31 7.12 6.84
N ASP A 28 7.43 7.69 6.05
CA ASP A 28 6.57 8.81 6.45
C ASP A 28 5.12 8.33 6.35
N LEU A 29 4.41 8.28 7.48
CA LEU A 29 3.06 7.75 7.55
C LEU A 29 2.02 8.87 7.60
N SER A 30 0.93 8.67 6.87
CA SER A 30 -0.25 9.52 6.94
C SER A 30 -1.47 8.63 7.09
N TRP A 31 -2.58 9.22 7.52
CA TRP A 31 -3.83 8.50 7.73
C TRP A 31 -4.98 9.14 6.99
N ALA A 32 -5.90 8.30 6.51
CA ALA A 32 -7.21 8.72 6.02
C ALA A 32 -8.26 7.84 6.68
N GLU A 33 -9.43 8.39 6.91
CA GLU A 33 -10.49 7.67 7.60
C GLU A 33 -11.38 6.86 6.66
N TYR A 34 -11.46 7.26 5.40
CA TYR A 34 -12.29 6.56 4.42
C TYR A 34 -11.72 6.73 3.01
N GLY A 35 -12.27 5.95 2.08
CA GLY A 35 -11.70 5.82 0.76
C GLY A 35 -11.67 7.09 -0.05
N LYS A 36 -12.74 7.87 0.00
CA LYS A 36 -12.80 9.12 -0.77
C LYS A 36 -11.71 10.09 -0.32
N GLU A 37 -11.51 10.22 0.98
CA GLU A 37 -10.46 11.07 1.53
C GLU A 37 -9.08 10.58 1.05
N ALA A 38 -8.88 9.27 1.07
CA ALA A 38 -7.62 8.69 0.64
C ALA A 38 -7.35 8.93 -0.84
N LEU A 39 -8.38 8.85 -1.67
CA LEU A 39 -8.24 9.15 -3.11
C LEU A 39 -7.86 10.61 -3.32
N ASP A 40 -8.45 11.51 -2.57
CA ASP A 40 -8.13 12.94 -2.66
C ASP A 40 -6.68 13.18 -2.27
N ILE A 41 -6.24 12.56 -1.18
CA ILE A 41 -4.85 12.69 -0.74
C ILE A 41 -3.90 12.12 -1.80
N ALA A 42 -4.22 10.96 -2.34
CA ALA A 42 -3.38 10.31 -3.33
C ALA A 42 -3.29 11.12 -4.63
N SER A 43 -4.36 11.84 -4.99
CA SER A 43 -4.33 12.64 -6.22
C SER A 43 -3.58 13.95 -6.06
N ASN A 44 -3.42 14.44 -4.83
CA ASN A 44 -2.80 15.74 -4.57
C ASN A 44 -1.41 15.66 -3.94
N ASN A 45 -0.95 14.48 -3.59
CA ASN A 45 0.33 14.28 -2.91
C ASN A 45 1.08 13.12 -3.51
N THR A 46 2.39 13.09 -3.27
CA THR A 46 3.21 11.95 -3.66
C THR A 46 3.04 10.86 -2.61
N ILE A 47 2.48 9.73 -3.00
CA ILE A 47 2.29 8.57 -2.12
C ILE A 47 2.92 7.37 -2.83
N ASP A 48 3.66 6.57 -2.09
CA ASP A 48 4.31 5.37 -2.65
C ASP A 48 3.44 4.13 -2.48
N LEU A 49 2.75 4.03 -1.33
CA LEU A 49 1.93 2.87 -1.01
C LEU A 49 0.73 3.30 -0.19
N VAL A 50 -0.44 2.79 -0.56
CA VAL A 50 -1.65 2.92 0.26
C VAL A 50 -1.94 1.56 0.87
N ILE A 51 -2.20 1.54 2.16
CA ILE A 51 -2.55 0.33 2.89
C ILE A 51 -3.96 0.51 3.42
N THR A 52 -4.88 -0.37 3.02
CA THR A 52 -6.26 -0.26 3.43
C THR A 52 -6.68 -1.39 4.34
N ASP A 53 -7.64 -1.09 5.23
CA ASP A 53 -8.40 -2.12 5.91
C ASP A 53 -9.31 -2.80 4.88
N GLU A 54 -9.93 -3.90 5.26
CA GLU A 54 -10.86 -4.61 4.38
C GLU A 54 -12.09 -3.77 4.06
N TRP A 55 -12.60 -3.05 5.06
CA TRP A 55 -13.69 -2.10 4.90
C TRP A 55 -13.23 -0.73 5.37
N ILE A 56 -13.34 0.26 4.52
CA ILE A 56 -12.84 1.61 4.83
C ILE A 56 -13.95 2.66 4.87
N GLY A 57 -15.10 2.25 5.37
CA GLY A 57 -16.18 3.17 5.66
C GLY A 57 -17.15 3.38 4.51
N ASP A 58 -16.64 3.77 3.38
CA ASP A 58 -17.44 4.05 2.18
C ASP A 58 -17.21 3.05 1.05
N MET A 59 -16.23 2.17 1.17
CA MET A 59 -15.96 1.15 0.17
C MET A 59 -15.05 0.08 0.76
N THR A 60 -14.86 -1.01 0.03
CA THR A 60 -13.87 -2.03 0.42
C THR A 60 -12.48 -1.62 -0.06
N GLY A 61 -11.45 -2.26 0.53
CA GLY A 61 -10.08 -2.01 0.09
C GLY A 61 -9.87 -2.35 -1.38
N LEU A 62 -10.52 -3.42 -1.86
CA LEU A 62 -10.42 -3.82 -3.26
C LEU A 62 -11.06 -2.80 -4.19
N GLU A 63 -12.22 -2.27 -3.80
CA GLU A 63 -12.88 -1.20 -4.57
C GLU A 63 -12.00 0.05 -4.61
N PHE A 64 -11.37 0.36 -3.48
CA PHE A 64 -10.45 1.49 -3.40
C PHE A 64 -9.28 1.29 -4.37
N ALA A 65 -8.69 0.10 -4.37
CA ALA A 65 -7.56 -0.19 -5.25
C ALA A 65 -7.93 0.00 -6.72
N GLU A 66 -9.14 -0.42 -7.10
CA GLU A 66 -9.63 -0.25 -8.46
C GLU A 66 -9.73 1.23 -8.83
N ARG A 67 -10.28 2.04 -7.92
CA ARG A 67 -10.39 3.48 -8.14
C ARG A 67 -9.04 4.17 -8.15
N LEU A 68 -8.15 3.73 -7.28
CA LEU A 68 -6.80 4.29 -7.20
C LEU A 68 -6.05 4.10 -8.52
N LEU A 69 -6.27 2.97 -9.17
CA LEU A 69 -5.63 2.67 -10.44
C LEU A 69 -5.96 3.72 -11.50
N THR A 70 -7.20 4.24 -11.50
CA THR A 70 -7.58 5.30 -12.43
C THR A 70 -7.04 6.66 -12.02
N VAL A 71 -6.81 6.88 -10.72
CA VAL A 71 -6.26 8.14 -10.21
C VAL A 71 -4.76 8.21 -10.46
N ASN A 72 -4.04 7.16 -10.09
CA ASN A 72 -2.60 7.11 -10.28
C ASN A 72 -2.11 5.66 -10.25
N PRO A 73 -1.90 5.04 -11.42
CA PRO A 73 -1.50 3.64 -11.50
C PRO A 73 -0.09 3.36 -10.95
N ARG A 74 0.67 4.38 -10.64
CA ARG A 74 2.02 4.20 -10.09
C ARG A 74 2.03 3.97 -8.59
N ILE A 75 0.93 4.27 -7.90
CA ILE A 75 0.84 4.05 -6.47
C ILE A 75 0.51 2.59 -6.21
N SER A 76 1.30 1.94 -5.38
CA SER A 76 1.02 0.58 -4.94
C SER A 76 -0.07 0.57 -3.89
N CYS A 77 -0.81 -0.53 -3.82
CA CYS A 77 -1.87 -0.67 -2.83
C CYS A 77 -1.79 -2.06 -2.19
N ALA A 78 -2.01 -2.13 -0.90
CA ALA A 78 -2.12 -3.38 -0.18
C ALA A 78 -3.39 -3.33 0.66
N SER A 79 -4.04 -4.45 0.87
CA SER A 79 -5.29 -4.48 1.62
C SER A 79 -5.37 -5.65 2.58
N VAL A 80 -5.92 -5.37 3.75
CA VAL A 80 -6.36 -6.44 4.64
C VAL A 80 -7.52 -7.14 3.97
N SER A 81 -7.51 -8.47 3.98
CA SER A 81 -8.61 -9.26 3.44
C SER A 81 -8.66 -10.61 4.11
N GLN A 82 -9.88 -11.06 4.41
CA GLN A 82 -10.11 -12.39 4.98
C GLN A 82 -10.38 -13.43 3.90
N LEU A 83 -10.32 -13.04 2.64
CA LEU A 83 -10.44 -13.99 1.55
C LEU A 83 -9.27 -14.97 1.57
N SER A 84 -9.46 -16.17 1.05
CA SER A 84 -8.33 -17.08 0.86
C SER A 84 -7.37 -16.46 -0.14
N PRO A 85 -6.10 -16.90 -0.17
CA PRO A 85 -5.15 -16.37 -1.16
C PRO A 85 -5.64 -16.51 -2.60
N ASP A 86 -6.28 -17.63 -2.93
CA ASP A 86 -6.81 -17.84 -4.29
C ASP A 86 -7.97 -16.88 -4.58
N GLU A 87 -8.86 -16.69 -3.62
CA GLU A 87 -9.98 -15.77 -3.77
C GLU A 87 -9.50 -14.33 -3.90
N PHE A 88 -8.51 -13.97 -3.09
CA PHE A 88 -7.93 -12.62 -3.16
C PHE A 88 -7.25 -12.38 -4.49
N HIS A 89 -6.52 -13.38 -4.96
CA HIS A 89 -5.84 -13.29 -6.26
C HIS A 89 -6.86 -13.06 -7.37
N ALA A 90 -7.95 -13.80 -7.36
CA ALA A 90 -9.01 -13.64 -8.36
C ALA A 90 -9.68 -12.26 -8.25
N ALA A 91 -9.96 -11.81 -7.02
CA ALA A 91 -10.63 -10.53 -6.80
C ALA A 91 -9.75 -9.34 -7.15
N SER A 92 -8.44 -9.48 -7.03
CA SER A 92 -7.49 -8.41 -7.32
C SER A 92 -6.92 -8.49 -8.73
N GLU A 93 -7.41 -9.41 -9.54
CA GLU A 93 -6.95 -9.56 -10.92
C GLU A 93 -7.17 -8.25 -11.68
N GLY A 94 -6.14 -7.83 -12.41
CA GLY A 94 -6.21 -6.58 -13.15
C GLY A 94 -5.79 -5.35 -12.34
N LEU A 95 -5.57 -5.51 -11.04
CA LEU A 95 -5.16 -4.40 -10.18
C LEU A 95 -3.64 -4.32 -10.00
N GLY A 96 -2.90 -5.11 -10.74
CA GLY A 96 -1.46 -5.18 -10.62
C GLY A 96 -1.05 -6.06 -9.46
N LEU A 97 0.18 -5.88 -9.01
CA LEU A 97 0.70 -6.65 -7.90
C LEU A 97 0.21 -6.05 -6.59
N MET A 98 -0.73 -6.71 -5.95
CA MET A 98 -1.38 -6.22 -4.75
C MET A 98 -1.19 -7.18 -3.59
N PRO A 99 -0.37 -6.82 -2.59
CA PRO A 99 -0.20 -7.67 -1.41
C PRO A 99 -1.48 -7.80 -0.59
N GLN A 100 -1.74 -9.00 -0.11
CA GLN A 100 -2.82 -9.25 0.83
C GLN A 100 -2.26 -9.24 2.24
N LEU A 101 -2.97 -8.59 3.15
CA LEU A 101 -2.59 -8.53 4.55
C LEU A 101 -3.57 -9.33 5.40
N PRO A 102 -3.07 -9.96 6.47
CA PRO A 102 -3.96 -10.65 7.42
C PRO A 102 -4.71 -9.63 8.27
N ASP A 103 -5.69 -10.12 9.01
CA ASP A 103 -6.38 -9.31 10.00
C ASP A 103 -5.38 -8.84 11.05
N GLN A 104 -5.47 -7.58 11.43
CA GLN A 104 -4.56 -6.95 12.38
C GLN A 104 -3.08 -7.21 12.02
N PRO A 105 -2.65 -6.72 10.85
CA PRO A 105 -1.28 -6.94 10.41
C PRO A 105 -0.28 -6.29 11.35
N GLY A 106 0.90 -6.85 11.43
CA GLY A 106 1.91 -6.42 12.38
C GLY A 106 3.29 -6.26 11.76
N ARG A 107 4.30 -6.49 12.58
CA ARG A 107 5.70 -6.24 12.24
C ARG A 107 6.17 -7.02 11.03
N GLU A 108 5.81 -8.29 10.94
CA GLU A 108 6.20 -9.14 9.82
C GLU A 108 5.66 -8.60 8.52
N ASP A 109 4.42 -8.13 8.56
CA ASP A 109 3.78 -7.57 7.39
C ASP A 109 4.43 -6.25 6.98
N ALA A 110 4.82 -5.44 7.96
CA ALA A 110 5.54 -4.20 7.69
C ALA A 110 6.85 -4.47 6.97
N GLU A 111 7.59 -5.48 7.41
CA GLU A 111 8.85 -5.86 6.78
C GLU A 111 8.64 -6.28 5.34
N LYS A 112 7.62 -7.10 5.09
CA LYS A 112 7.32 -7.56 3.73
C LYS A 112 6.92 -6.41 2.81
N LEU A 113 6.11 -5.49 3.31
CA LEU A 113 5.70 -4.34 2.52
C LEU A 113 6.87 -3.44 2.17
N LEU A 114 7.76 -3.20 3.11
CA LEU A 114 8.94 -2.37 2.85
C LEU A 114 9.90 -3.06 1.90
N GLN A 115 10.08 -4.37 2.01
CA GLN A 115 10.88 -5.12 1.07
C GLN A 115 10.32 -4.99 -0.34
N HIS A 116 9.00 -5.09 -0.47
CA HIS A 116 8.33 -4.95 -1.75
C HIS A 116 8.59 -3.56 -2.35
N LEU A 117 8.43 -2.50 -1.56
CA LEU A 117 8.68 -1.14 -2.02
C LEU A 117 10.14 -0.91 -2.39
N ARG A 118 11.05 -1.39 -1.58
CA ARG A 118 12.48 -1.23 -1.84
C ARG A 118 12.90 -2.00 -3.07
N SER A 119 12.29 -3.16 -3.29
CA SER A 119 12.54 -3.96 -4.47
C SER A 119 12.11 -3.23 -5.75
N LEU A 120 10.91 -2.65 -5.73
CA LEU A 120 10.42 -1.89 -6.87
C LEU A 120 11.30 -0.68 -7.15
N LYS A 121 11.67 0.05 -6.11
CA LYS A 121 12.50 1.23 -6.24
C LYS A 121 13.92 0.86 -6.67
N GLY A 122 14.45 -0.22 -6.11
CA GLY A 122 15.75 -0.73 -6.47
C GLY A 122 15.82 -1.18 -7.91
N LEU A 123 14.76 -1.84 -8.38
CA LEU A 123 14.68 -2.27 -9.78
C LEU A 123 14.71 -1.08 -10.72
N MET A 124 13.96 -0.05 -10.41
CA MET A 124 13.97 1.18 -11.20
C MET A 124 15.32 1.88 -11.12
N GLY A 125 15.92 1.88 -9.94
CA GLY A 125 17.24 2.44 -9.74
C GLY A 125 18.30 1.68 -10.52
N ASP A 126 18.20 0.36 -10.54
CA ASP A 126 19.12 -0.48 -11.30
C ASP A 126 19.04 -0.17 -12.79
N MET A 127 17.84 0.00 -13.30
CA MET A 127 17.67 0.34 -14.70
C MET A 127 18.34 1.65 -15.03
N ARG A 128 18.23 2.65 -14.16
CA ARG A 128 18.90 3.93 -14.37
C ARG A 128 20.41 3.80 -14.28
N VAL A 129 20.87 2.97 -13.36
CA VAL A 129 22.30 2.74 -13.19
C VAL A 129 22.88 2.09 -14.44
N TYR A 130 22.17 1.13 -15.02
CA TYR A 130 22.61 0.53 -16.27
C TYR A 130 22.72 1.56 -17.37
N ASP A 131 21.74 2.44 -17.45
CA ASP A 131 21.76 3.47 -18.47
C ASP A 131 22.92 4.43 -18.31
N THR A 132 23.30 4.73 -17.07
CA THR A 132 24.34 5.71 -16.81
C THR A 132 25.73 5.10 -16.74
N THR A 133 25.87 4.00 -16.04
CA THR A 133 27.17 3.37 -15.86
C THR A 133 27.50 2.45 -17.00
N ASN A 134 26.51 1.74 -17.44
CA ASN A 134 26.64 0.87 -18.58
C ASN A 134 27.86 -0.01 -18.51
N LYS A 135 27.93 -0.73 -17.45
CA LYS A 135 29.08 -1.59 -17.29
C LYS A 135 29.15 -2.70 -18.25
#